data_7f5396ebc8189c22cab07f8ff0bd0f88
#
_entry.id   7f5396ebc8189c22cab07f8ff0bd0f88
#
_cell.length_a   1.000
_cell.length_b   1.000
_cell.length_c   1.000
_cell.angle_alpha   90.00
_cell.angle_beta   90.00
_cell.angle_gamma   90.00
#
_symmetry.space_group_name_H-M   'P 1'
#
loop_
_entity.id
_entity.type
_entity.pdbx_description
1 polymer ?
#
loop_
_entity_poly.entity_id
_entity_poly.type
_entity_poly.pdbx_seq_one_letter_code
_entity_poly.pdbx_strand_id
1 'polypeptide(L)'
;LEFRRVLFRSGVNVALGTDGVSSNNSTDLFADMKLAAILTCGAEHDPMAVTAWDALETATVNGARALGRKAGRVAPGYTADLILVDFDRPNLIPCHDTVENLVYAAHGADVCMNMARGRVIYQNGAFLTIDLDRVKREIRDYALPLLFG
;
A
#
# COMPACT_ATOMS: atom_id res chain seq x y z
N LEU A 1 -20.68 -4.93 -15.62
CA LEU A 1 -19.84 -3.73 -15.49
C LEU A 1 -20.38 -2.72 -14.47
N GLU A 2 -21.69 -2.63 -14.26
CA GLU A 2 -22.32 -1.81 -13.19
C GLU A 2 -21.91 -2.21 -11.76
N PHE A 3 -21.37 -3.38 -11.58
CA PHE A 3 -21.09 -3.99 -10.28
C PHE A 3 -20.05 -3.19 -9.46
N ARG A 4 -19.07 -2.53 -10.09
CA ARG A 4 -17.99 -1.81 -9.40
C ARG A 4 -18.44 -0.44 -8.86
N ARG A 5 -19.22 0.32 -9.66
CA ARG A 5 -19.81 1.60 -9.22
C ARG A 5 -20.77 1.39 -8.04
N VAL A 6 -21.52 0.30 -8.07
CA VAL A 6 -22.40 -0.13 -6.98
C VAL A 6 -21.61 -0.44 -5.72
N LEU A 7 -20.44 -1.10 -5.79
CA LEU A 7 -19.64 -1.44 -4.62
C LEU A 7 -19.18 -0.20 -3.83
N PHE A 8 -18.58 0.80 -4.48
CA PHE A 8 -18.11 2.01 -3.79
C PHE A 8 -19.26 2.91 -3.28
N ARG A 9 -20.43 2.91 -3.94
CA ARG A 9 -21.58 3.75 -3.58
C ARG A 9 -22.64 3.02 -2.76
N SER A 10 -22.59 1.71 -2.65
CA SER A 10 -23.60 0.89 -1.94
C SER A 10 -23.40 0.82 -0.42
N GLY A 11 -22.35 1.43 0.12
CA GLY A 11 -21.99 1.30 1.54
C GLY A 11 -21.32 -0.02 1.90
N VAL A 12 -21.02 -0.88 0.93
CA VAL A 12 -20.18 -2.09 1.15
C VAL A 12 -18.75 -1.66 1.43
N ASN A 13 -18.13 -2.25 2.45
CA ASN A 13 -16.74 -1.97 2.79
C ASN A 13 -15.81 -2.68 1.79
N VAL A 14 -15.25 -1.91 0.86
CA VAL A 14 -14.25 -2.37 -0.11
C VAL A 14 -12.87 -2.10 0.45
N ALA A 15 -12.02 -3.12 0.51
CA ALA A 15 -10.63 -3.03 0.96
C ALA A 15 -9.68 -3.51 -0.13
N LEU A 16 -8.49 -2.96 -0.15
CA LEU A 16 -7.43 -3.31 -1.09
C LEU A 16 -6.42 -4.25 -0.43
N GLY A 17 -5.88 -5.18 -1.19
CA GLY A 17 -4.78 -6.05 -0.81
C GLY A 17 -3.96 -6.44 -2.02
N THR A 18 -2.68 -6.73 -1.82
CA THR A 18 -1.73 -7.09 -2.89
C THR A 18 -1.86 -8.54 -3.36
N ASP A 19 -2.69 -9.37 -2.68
CA ASP A 19 -2.68 -10.83 -2.81
C ASP A 19 -1.29 -11.43 -2.43
N GLY A 20 -1.10 -12.71 -2.65
CA GLY A 20 0.16 -13.40 -2.40
C GLY A 20 1.17 -13.19 -3.53
N VAL A 21 2.46 -13.26 -3.20
CA VAL A 21 3.57 -13.09 -4.17
C VAL A 21 3.60 -14.13 -5.29
N SER A 22 2.89 -15.25 -5.12
CA SER A 22 2.71 -16.27 -6.16
C SER A 22 1.71 -15.84 -7.24
N SER A 23 0.77 -14.96 -6.92
CA SER A 23 -0.27 -14.46 -7.82
C SER A 23 0.03 -13.05 -8.31
N ASN A 24 0.54 -12.19 -7.42
CA ASN A 24 1.02 -10.85 -7.73
C ASN A 24 2.50 -10.77 -7.38
N ASN A 25 3.36 -10.55 -8.34
CA ASN A 25 4.81 -10.45 -8.15
C ASN A 25 5.25 -9.23 -7.32
N SER A 26 4.34 -8.29 -7.09
CA SER A 26 4.56 -7.09 -6.27
C SER A 26 3.81 -7.21 -4.95
N THR A 27 4.40 -6.67 -3.88
CA THR A 27 3.77 -6.42 -2.60
C THR A 27 3.67 -4.91 -2.31
N ASP A 28 3.76 -4.08 -3.35
CA ASP A 28 3.66 -2.64 -3.26
C ASP A 28 2.20 -2.19 -3.34
N LEU A 29 1.62 -1.88 -2.18
CA LEU A 29 0.23 -1.44 -2.07
C LEU A 29 -0.03 -0.09 -2.75
N PHE A 30 1.00 0.77 -2.93
CA PHE A 30 0.85 2.01 -3.72
C PHE A 30 0.54 1.70 -5.18
N ALA A 31 1.26 0.73 -5.77
CA ALA A 31 1.02 0.30 -7.14
C ALA A 31 -0.40 -0.26 -7.32
N ASP A 32 -0.85 -1.10 -6.38
CA ASP A 32 -2.19 -1.69 -6.43
C ASP A 32 -3.28 -0.63 -6.21
N MET A 33 -3.05 0.36 -5.34
CA MET A 33 -3.95 1.48 -5.10
C MET A 33 -4.14 2.33 -6.36
N LYS A 34 -3.06 2.68 -7.04
CA LYS A 34 -3.08 3.37 -8.33
C LYS A 34 -3.83 2.56 -9.38
N LEU A 35 -3.50 1.28 -9.50
CA LEU A 35 -4.12 0.38 -10.48
C LEU A 35 -5.62 0.25 -10.24
N ALA A 36 -6.06 0.09 -9.00
CA ALA A 36 -7.48 0.01 -8.64
C ALA A 36 -8.25 1.28 -9.04
N ALA A 37 -7.67 2.46 -8.77
CA ALA A 37 -8.27 3.74 -9.16
C ALA A 37 -8.37 3.87 -10.68
N ILE A 38 -7.29 3.66 -11.42
CA ILE A 38 -7.25 3.84 -12.89
C ILE A 38 -8.16 2.83 -13.59
N LEU A 39 -8.13 1.56 -13.21
CA LEU A 39 -8.96 0.53 -13.84
C LEU A 39 -10.45 0.77 -13.58
N THR A 40 -10.82 1.24 -12.39
CA THR A 40 -12.21 1.54 -12.07
C THR A 40 -12.70 2.73 -12.87
N CYS A 41 -11.95 3.83 -12.90
CA CYS A 41 -12.29 5.01 -13.71
C CYS A 41 -12.37 4.67 -15.20
N GLY A 42 -11.44 3.87 -15.72
CA GLY A 42 -11.44 3.43 -17.12
C GLY A 42 -12.64 2.53 -17.46
N ALA A 43 -12.98 1.60 -16.59
CA ALA A 43 -14.11 0.68 -16.80
C ALA A 43 -15.48 1.40 -16.74
N GLU A 44 -15.59 2.44 -15.93
CA GLU A 44 -16.81 3.24 -15.78
C GLU A 44 -16.90 4.38 -16.82
N HIS A 45 -15.84 4.64 -17.59
CA HIS A 45 -15.69 5.80 -18.47
C HIS A 45 -15.97 7.14 -17.73
N ASP A 46 -15.64 7.20 -16.45
CA ASP A 46 -15.84 8.33 -15.56
C ASP A 46 -14.56 8.54 -14.72
N PRO A 47 -13.81 9.64 -14.95
CA PRO A 47 -12.59 9.92 -14.20
C PRO A 47 -12.83 10.18 -12.70
N MET A 48 -14.09 10.41 -12.31
CA MET A 48 -14.51 10.65 -10.93
C MET A 48 -15.23 9.45 -10.30
N ALA A 49 -15.20 8.28 -10.95
CA ALA A 49 -15.81 7.05 -10.40
C ALA A 49 -15.19 6.62 -9.08
N VAL A 50 -13.88 6.83 -8.94
CA VAL A 50 -13.09 6.63 -7.70
C VAL A 50 -12.13 7.80 -7.56
N THR A 51 -12.25 8.53 -6.47
CA THR A 51 -11.32 9.62 -6.15
C THR A 51 -10.04 9.08 -5.50
N ALA A 52 -8.98 9.92 -5.44
CA ALA A 52 -7.76 9.56 -4.73
C ALA A 52 -8.04 9.26 -3.23
N TRP A 53 -8.96 9.97 -2.60
CA TRP A 53 -9.40 9.69 -1.23
C TRP A 53 -10.07 8.34 -1.09
N ASP A 54 -10.97 7.96 -2.00
CA ASP A 54 -11.61 6.64 -1.99
C ASP A 54 -10.55 5.53 -2.10
N ALA A 55 -9.60 5.69 -3.01
CA ALA A 55 -8.50 4.73 -3.18
C ALA A 55 -7.63 4.61 -1.92
N LEU A 56 -7.26 5.74 -1.29
CA LEU A 56 -6.50 5.75 -0.04
C LEU A 56 -7.27 5.09 1.11
N GLU A 57 -8.58 5.33 1.24
CA GLU A 57 -9.41 4.68 2.25
C GLU A 57 -9.47 3.15 2.07
N THR A 58 -9.52 2.65 0.83
CA THR A 58 -9.49 1.20 0.58
C THR A 58 -8.18 0.56 1.01
N ALA A 59 -7.07 1.28 0.87
CA ALA A 59 -5.73 0.82 1.26
C ALA A 59 -5.43 0.97 2.77
N THR A 60 -6.27 1.67 3.52
CA THR A 60 -6.01 2.00 4.93
C THR A 60 -7.18 1.66 5.85
N VAL A 61 -8.14 2.57 6.00
CA VAL A 61 -9.27 2.47 6.95
C VAL A 61 -10.15 1.26 6.66
N ASN A 62 -10.44 1.02 5.38
CA ASN A 62 -11.34 -0.04 4.98
C ASN A 62 -10.73 -1.43 5.21
N GLY A 63 -9.42 -1.58 4.97
CA GLY A 63 -8.68 -2.80 5.31
C GLY A 63 -8.70 -3.09 6.82
N ALA A 64 -8.44 -2.06 7.63
CA ALA A 64 -8.51 -2.17 9.08
C ALA A 64 -9.92 -2.57 9.56
N ARG A 65 -10.97 -1.95 8.99
CA ARG A 65 -12.37 -2.28 9.28
C ARG A 65 -12.72 -3.72 8.90
N ALA A 66 -12.29 -4.19 7.72
CA ALA A 66 -12.51 -5.56 7.27
C ALA A 66 -11.90 -6.60 8.22
N LEU A 67 -10.76 -6.26 8.84
CA LEU A 67 -10.06 -7.11 9.81
C LEU A 67 -10.54 -6.90 11.27
N GLY A 68 -11.55 -6.07 11.51
CA GLY A 68 -12.03 -5.74 12.86
C GLY A 68 -10.98 -5.04 13.73
N ARG A 69 -10.02 -4.31 13.10
CA ARG A 69 -8.90 -3.64 13.79
C ARG A 69 -9.15 -2.15 13.96
N LYS A 70 -8.76 -1.61 15.10
CA LYS A 70 -8.76 -0.17 15.33
C LYS A 70 -7.43 0.43 14.84
N ALA A 71 -7.28 0.50 13.52
CA ALA A 71 -6.10 0.96 12.80
C ALA A 71 -6.51 1.75 11.53
N GLY A 72 -5.56 2.12 10.69
CA GLY A 72 -5.79 2.80 9.40
C GLY A 72 -6.03 4.31 9.53
N ARG A 73 -5.89 4.88 10.72
CA ARG A 73 -5.99 6.33 10.99
C ARG A 73 -4.94 6.78 11.99
N VAL A 74 -4.44 7.99 11.83
CA VAL A 74 -3.62 8.67 12.82
C VAL A 74 -4.57 9.40 13.79
N ALA A 75 -4.97 8.71 14.85
CA ALA A 75 -5.89 9.25 15.85
C ALA A 75 -5.65 8.63 17.23
N PRO A 76 -5.98 9.34 18.34
CA PRO A 76 -5.85 8.80 19.68
C PRO A 76 -6.62 7.49 19.87
N GLY A 77 -5.97 6.49 20.45
CA GLY A 77 -6.54 5.17 20.71
C GLY A 77 -6.57 4.24 19.52
N TYR A 78 -5.99 4.62 18.37
CA TYR A 78 -5.73 3.74 17.25
C TYR A 78 -4.35 3.08 17.36
N THR A 79 -4.21 1.90 16.76
CA THR A 79 -2.90 1.22 16.67
C THR A 79 -1.95 2.09 15.87
N ALA A 80 -0.74 2.30 16.40
CA ALA A 80 0.30 3.06 15.72
C ALA A 80 1.01 2.20 14.65
N ASP A 81 0.27 1.89 13.59
CA ASP A 81 0.76 1.30 12.35
C ASP A 81 0.86 2.45 11.35
N LEU A 82 2.07 2.96 11.11
CA LEU A 82 2.32 4.22 10.40
C LEU A 82 3.46 4.06 9.42
N ILE A 83 3.38 4.79 8.31
CA ILE A 83 4.51 5.03 7.41
C ILE A 83 4.77 6.53 7.30
N LEU A 84 6.02 6.91 7.06
CA LEU A 84 6.39 8.24 6.57
C LEU A 84 6.84 8.09 5.13
N VAL A 85 6.29 8.93 4.27
CA VAL A 85 6.66 9.04 2.86
C VAL A 85 7.51 10.29 2.68
N ASP A 86 8.67 10.14 2.06
CA ASP A 86 9.57 11.25 1.74
C ASP A 86 9.06 11.94 0.46
N PHE A 87 8.53 13.15 0.62
CA PHE A 87 8.00 13.95 -0.49
C PHE A 87 9.08 14.76 -1.24
N ASP A 88 10.33 14.75 -0.77
CA ASP A 88 11.48 15.33 -1.50
C ASP A 88 12.07 14.30 -2.49
N ARG A 89 11.20 13.77 -3.36
CA ARG A 89 11.52 12.80 -4.40
C ARG A 89 11.13 13.34 -5.78
N PRO A 90 11.93 13.06 -6.83
CA PRO A 90 11.64 13.57 -8.18
C PRO A 90 10.26 13.20 -8.73
N ASN A 91 9.74 12.03 -8.38
CA ASN A 91 8.41 11.55 -8.78
C ASN A 91 7.27 12.23 -8.01
N LEU A 92 7.55 12.88 -6.87
CA LEU A 92 6.57 13.54 -6.02
C LEU A 92 6.61 15.06 -6.11
N ILE A 93 7.52 15.64 -6.92
CA ILE A 93 7.66 17.06 -7.14
C ILE A 93 7.27 17.41 -8.60
N PRO A 94 6.40 18.42 -8.82
CA PRO A 94 5.70 19.24 -7.82
C PRO A 94 4.53 18.50 -7.16
N CYS A 95 4.21 18.86 -5.91
CA CYS A 95 3.06 18.34 -5.21
C CYS A 95 1.97 19.42 -5.15
N HIS A 96 0.88 19.25 -5.89
CA HIS A 96 -0.30 20.13 -5.84
C HIS A 96 -1.35 19.62 -4.86
N ASP A 97 -1.51 18.30 -4.79
CA ASP A 97 -2.35 17.60 -3.81
C ASP A 97 -1.61 16.40 -3.25
N THR A 98 -1.51 16.33 -1.94
CA THR A 98 -0.76 15.27 -1.25
C THR A 98 -1.38 13.89 -1.44
N VAL A 99 -2.72 13.80 -1.46
CA VAL A 99 -3.41 12.51 -1.58
C VAL A 99 -3.34 12.01 -3.01
N GLU A 100 -3.49 12.89 -3.99
CA GLU A 100 -3.31 12.53 -5.39
C GLU A 100 -1.88 12.04 -5.66
N ASN A 101 -0.85 12.73 -5.11
CA ASN A 101 0.52 12.27 -5.23
C ASN A 101 0.76 10.91 -4.56
N LEU A 102 0.18 10.67 -3.38
CA LEU A 102 0.26 9.35 -2.73
C LEU A 102 -0.36 8.24 -3.58
N VAL A 103 -1.49 8.50 -4.21
CA VAL A 103 -2.20 7.49 -4.99
C VAL A 103 -1.58 7.27 -6.38
N TYR A 104 -1.20 8.35 -7.07
CA TYR A 104 -0.84 8.26 -8.49
C TYR A 104 0.66 8.30 -8.76
N ALA A 105 1.48 8.77 -7.82
CA ALA A 105 2.91 8.99 -8.05
C ALA A 105 3.82 8.29 -7.04
N ALA A 106 3.37 8.05 -5.80
CA ALA A 106 4.18 7.39 -4.78
C ALA A 106 4.31 5.88 -5.01
N HIS A 107 5.38 5.30 -4.47
CA HIS A 107 5.64 3.86 -4.42
C HIS A 107 6.39 3.48 -3.14
N GLY A 108 6.50 2.18 -2.86
CA GLY A 108 7.11 1.69 -1.62
C GLY A 108 8.53 2.18 -1.37
N ALA A 109 9.30 2.53 -2.43
CA ALA A 109 10.64 3.09 -2.31
C ALA A 109 10.68 4.52 -1.73
N ASP A 110 9.56 5.25 -1.74
CA ASP A 110 9.45 6.59 -1.17
C ASP A 110 9.19 6.56 0.35
N VAL A 111 8.94 5.38 0.92
CA VAL A 111 8.75 5.20 2.36
C VAL A 111 10.10 5.32 3.07
N CYS A 112 10.25 6.35 3.91
CA CYS A 112 11.46 6.57 4.69
C CYS A 112 11.38 6.00 6.12
N MET A 113 10.17 5.70 6.62
CA MET A 113 9.98 5.05 7.93
C MET A 113 8.73 4.16 7.90
N ASN A 114 8.82 2.99 8.54
CA ASN A 114 7.69 2.12 8.81
C ASN A 114 7.64 1.75 10.29
N MET A 115 6.47 1.92 10.88
CA MET A 115 6.19 1.61 12.29
C MET A 115 5.02 0.62 12.35
N ALA A 116 5.19 -0.45 13.13
CA ALA A 116 4.16 -1.43 13.42
C ALA A 116 3.92 -1.48 14.94
N ARG A 117 2.68 -1.28 15.37
CA ARG A 117 2.27 -1.27 16.78
C ARG A 117 3.15 -0.37 17.66
N GLY A 118 3.53 0.81 17.15
CA GLY A 118 4.38 1.77 17.85
C GLY A 118 5.88 1.45 17.84
N ARG A 119 6.32 0.36 17.19
CA ARG A 119 7.72 0.01 17.03
C ARG A 119 8.18 0.33 15.60
N VAL A 120 9.22 1.14 15.47
CA VAL A 120 9.87 1.38 14.17
C VAL A 120 10.56 0.08 13.72
N ILE A 121 10.22 -0.40 12.53
CA ILE A 121 10.75 -1.65 11.96
C ILE A 121 11.64 -1.39 10.74
N TYR A 122 11.50 -0.22 10.11
CA TYR A 122 12.32 0.25 8.99
C TYR A 122 12.52 1.75 9.11
N GLN A 123 13.73 2.23 8.83
CA GLN A 123 14.04 3.66 8.80
C GLN A 123 15.23 3.94 7.87
N ASN A 124 15.04 4.87 6.92
CA ASN A 124 16.09 5.39 6.04
C ASN A 124 16.96 4.29 5.38
N GLY A 125 16.32 3.26 4.81
CA GLY A 125 17.02 2.15 4.15
C GLY A 125 17.43 1.00 5.08
N ALA A 126 17.32 1.16 6.40
CA ALA A 126 17.71 0.13 7.36
C ALA A 126 16.50 -0.64 7.90
N PHE A 127 16.53 -1.97 7.80
CA PHE A 127 15.59 -2.85 8.49
C PHE A 127 16.06 -3.08 9.93
N LEU A 128 15.26 -2.71 10.92
CA LEU A 128 15.64 -2.75 12.34
C LEU A 128 15.30 -4.09 13.02
N THR A 129 14.55 -4.93 12.35
CA THR A 129 14.05 -6.22 12.89
C THR A 129 14.41 -7.41 12.03
N ILE A 130 15.03 -7.19 10.88
CA ILE A 130 15.39 -8.21 9.90
C ILE A 130 16.86 -7.99 9.50
N ASP A 131 17.68 -9.05 9.58
CA ASP A 131 19.01 -9.09 8.96
C ASP A 131 18.83 -9.41 7.46
N LEU A 132 18.71 -8.34 6.66
CA LEU A 132 18.45 -8.48 5.23
C LEU A 132 19.59 -9.20 4.48
N ASP A 133 20.83 -8.98 4.89
CA ASP A 133 21.98 -9.62 4.24
C ASP A 133 22.02 -11.12 4.55
N ARG A 134 21.65 -11.50 5.77
CA ARG A 134 21.46 -12.91 6.11
C ARG A 134 20.35 -13.54 5.28
N VAL A 135 19.20 -12.89 5.17
CA VAL A 135 18.06 -13.38 4.36
C VAL A 135 18.49 -13.57 2.90
N LYS A 136 19.19 -12.60 2.31
CA LYS A 136 19.69 -12.69 0.93
C LYS A 136 20.66 -13.85 0.74
N ARG A 137 21.56 -14.09 1.71
CA ARG A 137 22.47 -15.25 1.68
C ARG A 137 21.70 -16.57 1.76
N GLU A 138 20.79 -16.71 2.71
CA GLU A 138 19.99 -17.93 2.87
C GLU A 138 19.17 -18.27 1.61
N ILE A 139 18.60 -17.25 0.96
CA ILE A 139 17.89 -17.46 -0.31
C ILE A 139 18.85 -17.97 -1.39
N ARG A 140 20.00 -17.31 -1.58
CA ARG A 140 20.94 -17.61 -2.67
C ARG A 140 21.63 -18.96 -2.46
N ASP A 141 22.11 -19.20 -1.25
CA ASP A 141 23.04 -20.29 -0.97
C ASP A 141 22.32 -21.57 -0.55
N TYR A 142 21.06 -21.48 -0.13
CA TYR A 142 20.29 -22.62 0.34
C TYR A 142 18.96 -22.81 -0.41
N ALA A 143 18.07 -21.80 -0.42
CA ALA A 143 16.71 -21.98 -0.95
C ALA A 143 16.69 -22.17 -2.48
N LEU A 144 17.44 -21.36 -3.23
CA LEU A 144 17.48 -21.47 -4.70
C LEU A 144 18.08 -22.79 -5.18
N PRO A 145 19.20 -23.30 -4.67
CA PRO A 145 19.71 -24.63 -5.03
C PRO A 145 18.75 -25.77 -4.67
N LEU A 146 18.02 -25.67 -3.56
CA LEU A 146 17.05 -26.67 -3.16
C LEU A 146 15.82 -26.73 -4.09
N LEU A 147 15.43 -25.59 -4.65
CA LEU A 147 14.21 -25.49 -5.48
C LEU A 147 14.49 -25.70 -6.97
N PHE A 148 15.69 -25.34 -7.43
CA PHE A 148 16.06 -25.26 -8.84
C PHE A 148 17.40 -25.93 -9.20
N GLY A 149 18.07 -26.57 -8.22
CA GLY A 149 19.34 -27.28 -8.39
C GLY A 149 19.23 -28.69 -8.95
#